data_7d6a3e5cb0a88cc20894ef0222c84db3
#
_entry.id   7d6a3e5cb0a88cc20894ef0222c84db3
#
_cell.length_a   1.000
_cell.length_b   1.000
_cell.length_c   1.000
_cell.angle_alpha   90.00
_cell.angle_beta   90.00
_cell.angle_gamma   90.00
#
_symmetry.space_group_name_H-M   'P 1'
#
loop_
_entity.id
_entity.type
_entity.pdbx_description
1 polymer ?
#
loop_
_entity_poly.entity_id
_entity_poly.type
_entity_poly.pdbx_seq_one_letter_code
_entity_poly.pdbx_strand_id
1 'polypeptide(L)'
;MSAATQHGHQPYYFVPAPSRHPAMAALGLLFVIVGAGQWVNGHGWGAYSLFGGLALWAFVLQRWFRDAIGESESGLYSKRIDASFRWSMSWFIFSEVMFFGAFFGALYWARLHALPNLGSLENAVLWPDFKAVWPSAGGGVTGSPAGIVQPFSTIGPWPLPTVNTLLLLTSGVTLTIAHHALIAGNRAKTVGWMWLTVLLGATFLGVQAYEYSHAYSDLNLKLSSGTFGSTFFMLTGFHGFHVFVGMLMLLFITLRLQKGHFTPERHFGFEGAAWYWHFVDVVWLGLYIVVYWT
;
A
#
# COMPACT_ATOMS: atom_id res chain seq x y z
N MET A 1 57.26 -11.31 18.10
CA MET A 1 56.07 -11.00 18.90
C MET A 1 54.92 -10.85 17.88
N SER A 2 54.10 -11.88 17.80
CA SER A 2 52.98 -11.99 16.82
C SER A 2 51.81 -11.20 17.38
N ALA A 3 51.34 -10.19 16.63
CA ALA A 3 50.10 -9.46 16.95
C ALA A 3 48.91 -10.37 16.67
N ALA A 4 48.35 -10.93 17.73
CA ALA A 4 47.09 -11.64 17.65
C ALA A 4 46.00 -10.64 17.24
N THR A 5 45.49 -10.78 16.02
CA THR A 5 44.27 -10.11 15.53
C THR A 5 43.12 -10.53 16.46
N GLN A 6 42.71 -9.65 17.36
CA GLN A 6 41.45 -9.79 18.07
C GLN A 6 40.35 -9.78 17.06
N HIS A 7 39.83 -10.94 16.68
CA HIS A 7 38.52 -11.08 16.08
C HIS A 7 37.51 -10.63 17.15
N GLY A 8 37.13 -9.35 17.10
CA GLY A 8 36.10 -8.80 17.96
C GLY A 8 34.85 -9.65 17.80
N HIS A 9 34.41 -10.28 18.85
CA HIS A 9 33.17 -11.02 18.94
C HIS A 9 32.04 -10.06 18.56
N GLN A 10 31.52 -10.16 17.34
CA GLN A 10 30.32 -9.39 16.97
C GLN A 10 29.19 -9.82 17.90
N PRO A 11 28.49 -8.91 18.56
CA PRO A 11 27.46 -9.27 19.51
C PRO A 11 26.38 -10.11 18.82
N TYR A 12 25.91 -11.15 19.50
CA TYR A 12 24.91 -12.08 19.00
C TYR A 12 23.58 -11.38 18.71
N TYR A 13 23.25 -10.38 19.53
CA TYR A 13 22.08 -9.54 19.41
C TYR A 13 22.49 -8.08 19.23
N PHE A 14 21.70 -7.36 18.42
CA PHE A 14 21.78 -5.91 18.32
C PHE A 14 20.71 -5.32 19.24
N VAL A 15 21.15 -4.55 20.22
CA VAL A 15 20.27 -3.76 21.10
C VAL A 15 20.46 -2.30 20.71
N PRO A 16 19.45 -1.65 20.10
CA PRO A 16 19.54 -0.24 19.74
C PRO A 16 19.70 0.62 20.98
N ALA A 17 20.36 1.78 20.85
CA ALA A 17 20.43 2.75 21.91
C ALA A 17 19.02 3.20 22.35
N PRO A 18 18.81 3.52 23.65
CA PRO A 18 17.53 4.05 24.11
C PRO A 18 17.09 5.25 23.28
N SER A 19 15.89 5.20 22.72
CA SER A 19 15.35 6.28 21.89
C SER A 19 13.93 6.65 22.31
N ARG A 20 13.55 7.91 22.04
CA ARG A 20 12.19 8.41 22.28
C ARG A 20 11.28 8.24 21.08
N HIS A 21 11.79 7.73 19.95
CA HIS A 21 11.04 7.64 18.69
C HIS A 21 9.74 6.84 18.80
N PRO A 22 9.69 5.65 19.43
CA PRO A 22 8.45 4.88 19.54
C PRO A 22 7.36 5.63 20.32
N ALA A 23 7.71 6.25 21.45
CA ALA A 23 6.75 6.99 22.27
C ALA A 23 6.21 8.23 21.53
N MET A 24 7.08 8.98 20.85
CA MET A 24 6.68 10.16 20.07
C MET A 24 5.87 9.76 18.82
N ALA A 25 6.18 8.65 18.17
CA ALA A 25 5.40 8.13 17.06
C ALA A 25 3.99 7.71 17.51
N ALA A 26 3.88 7.03 18.67
CA ALA A 26 2.58 6.67 19.26
C ALA A 26 1.74 7.91 19.61
N LEU A 27 2.38 8.97 20.16
CA LEU A 27 1.70 10.23 20.44
C LEU A 27 1.21 10.91 19.14
N GLY A 28 2.03 10.95 18.10
CA GLY A 28 1.63 11.48 16.80
C GLY A 28 0.42 10.73 16.23
N LEU A 29 0.45 9.38 16.29
CA LEU A 29 -0.65 8.54 15.82
C LEU A 29 -1.93 8.74 16.65
N LEU A 30 -1.81 8.95 17.98
CA LEU A 30 -2.94 9.29 18.83
C LEU A 30 -3.64 10.56 18.36
N PHE A 31 -2.87 11.63 18.06
CA PHE A 31 -3.45 12.88 17.53
C PHE A 31 -4.10 12.68 16.15
N VAL A 32 -3.53 11.83 15.29
CA VAL A 32 -4.13 11.48 13.99
C VAL A 32 -5.49 10.80 14.19
N ILE A 33 -5.57 9.75 15.02
CA ILE A 33 -6.79 8.96 15.21
C ILE A 33 -7.88 9.81 15.89
N VAL A 34 -7.55 10.50 16.98
CA VAL A 34 -8.49 11.37 17.69
C VAL A 34 -8.94 12.52 16.79
N GLY A 35 -8.00 13.13 16.06
CA GLY A 35 -8.28 14.21 15.13
C GLY A 35 -9.22 13.80 14.01
N ALA A 36 -8.97 12.65 13.38
CA ALA A 36 -9.84 12.10 12.35
C ALA A 36 -11.24 11.82 12.88
N GLY A 37 -11.36 11.15 14.04
CA GLY A 37 -12.65 10.87 14.66
C GLY A 37 -13.44 12.12 14.98
N GLN A 38 -12.80 13.14 15.54
CA GLN A 38 -13.47 14.41 15.87
C GLN A 38 -13.87 15.21 14.63
N TRP A 39 -13.02 15.18 13.59
CA TRP A 39 -13.34 15.87 12.35
C TRP A 39 -14.56 15.24 11.63
N VAL A 40 -14.60 13.91 11.55
CA VAL A 40 -15.75 13.19 10.97
C VAL A 40 -17.05 13.46 11.75
N ASN A 41 -16.96 13.67 13.07
CA ASN A 41 -18.10 14.03 13.91
C ASN A 41 -18.44 15.55 13.87
N GLY A 42 -17.86 16.33 12.94
CA GLY A 42 -18.18 17.73 12.72
C GLY A 42 -17.46 18.72 13.63
N HIS A 43 -16.51 18.27 14.46
CA HIS A 43 -15.73 19.16 15.32
C HIS A 43 -14.54 19.75 14.57
N GLY A 44 -14.55 21.06 14.30
CA GLY A 44 -13.52 21.73 13.50
C GLY A 44 -12.08 21.63 14.05
N TRP A 45 -11.91 21.51 15.38
CA TRP A 45 -10.59 21.30 15.99
C TRP A 45 -9.96 19.93 15.62
N GLY A 46 -10.79 18.95 15.20
CA GLY A 46 -10.34 17.64 14.74
C GLY A 46 -9.38 17.74 13.56
N ALA A 47 -9.60 18.65 12.63
CA ALA A 47 -8.70 18.88 11.50
C ALA A 47 -7.30 19.32 11.96
N TYR A 48 -7.21 20.25 12.91
CA TYR A 48 -5.92 20.70 13.44
C TYR A 48 -5.16 19.57 14.16
N SER A 49 -5.87 18.76 14.95
CA SER A 49 -5.28 17.58 15.61
C SER A 49 -4.79 16.55 14.58
N LEU A 50 -5.58 16.27 13.54
CA LEU A 50 -5.22 15.33 12.47
C LEU A 50 -3.96 15.76 11.73
N PHE A 51 -3.94 16.99 11.19
CA PHE A 51 -2.80 17.48 10.41
C PHE A 51 -1.57 17.75 11.29
N GLY A 52 -1.74 18.23 12.50
CA GLY A 52 -0.66 18.37 13.48
C GLY A 52 -0.07 17.04 13.88
N GLY A 53 -0.91 16.02 14.10
CA GLY A 53 -0.51 14.65 14.37
C GLY A 53 0.25 14.02 13.20
N LEU A 54 -0.22 14.17 11.96
CA LEU A 54 0.47 13.72 10.76
C LEU A 54 1.85 14.36 10.60
N ALA A 55 1.95 15.68 10.83
CA ALA A 55 3.21 16.40 10.75
C ALA A 55 4.20 15.91 11.83
N LEU A 56 3.75 15.73 13.06
CA LEU A 56 4.55 15.17 14.14
C LEU A 56 5.01 13.75 13.81
N TRP A 57 4.09 12.90 13.35
CA TRP A 57 4.39 11.51 13.00
C TRP A 57 5.41 11.42 11.86
N ALA A 58 5.24 12.19 10.79
CA ALA A 58 6.20 12.26 9.69
C ALA A 58 7.58 12.76 10.14
N PHE A 59 7.64 13.78 11.00
CA PHE A 59 8.89 14.28 11.56
C PHE A 59 9.61 13.21 12.39
N VAL A 60 8.89 12.50 13.26
CA VAL A 60 9.45 11.44 14.10
C VAL A 60 9.95 10.29 13.23
N LEU A 61 9.17 9.84 12.23
CA LEU A 61 9.60 8.80 11.30
C LEU A 61 10.86 9.19 10.54
N GLN A 62 10.95 10.43 10.06
CA GLN A 62 12.13 10.92 9.36
C GLN A 62 13.39 10.85 10.25
N ARG A 63 13.27 11.21 11.54
CA ARG A 63 14.37 11.13 12.49
C ARG A 63 14.73 9.67 12.78
N TRP A 64 13.74 8.82 13.01
CA TRP A 64 13.96 7.41 13.30
C TRP A 64 14.63 6.69 12.12
N PHE A 65 14.15 6.89 10.90
CA PHE A 65 14.81 6.33 9.72
C PHE A 65 16.23 6.86 9.51
N ARG A 66 16.48 8.13 9.83
CA ARG A 66 17.85 8.68 9.77
C ARG A 66 18.79 7.94 10.70
N ASP A 67 18.35 7.70 11.94
CA ASP A 67 19.17 6.98 12.93
C ASP A 67 19.41 5.53 12.49
N ALA A 68 18.38 4.82 12.04
CA ALA A 68 18.51 3.46 11.48
C ALA A 68 19.44 3.39 10.26
N ILE A 69 19.42 4.41 9.39
CA ILE A 69 20.35 4.51 8.27
C ILE A 69 21.78 4.69 8.78
N GLY A 70 22.01 5.57 9.75
CA GLY A 70 23.33 5.79 10.37
C GLY A 70 23.88 4.52 11.02
N GLU A 71 23.03 3.75 11.73
CA GLU A 71 23.40 2.45 12.30
C GLU A 71 23.81 1.44 11.22
N SER A 72 23.06 1.38 10.11
CA SER A 72 23.37 0.51 8.97
C SER A 72 24.69 0.89 8.30
N GLU A 73 24.95 2.18 8.10
CA GLU A 73 26.15 2.70 7.44
C GLU A 73 27.40 2.57 8.31
N SER A 74 27.26 2.68 9.64
CA SER A 74 28.36 2.46 10.59
C SER A 74 28.79 0.99 10.72
N GLY A 75 28.08 0.06 10.06
CA GLY A 75 28.44 -1.36 10.06
C GLY A 75 28.08 -2.11 11.33
N LEU A 76 27.16 -1.58 12.15
CA LEU A 76 26.70 -2.22 13.38
C LEU A 76 25.90 -3.51 13.14
N TYR A 77 25.36 -3.69 11.95
CA TYR A 77 24.52 -4.84 11.63
C TYR A 77 25.35 -6.02 11.12
N SER A 78 25.33 -7.12 11.89
CA SER A 78 25.89 -8.41 11.48
C SER A 78 25.01 -9.11 10.45
N LYS A 79 25.52 -10.16 9.78
CA LYS A 79 24.74 -11.01 8.87
C LYS A 79 23.49 -11.62 9.52
N ARG A 80 23.52 -11.88 10.85
CA ARG A 80 22.35 -12.40 11.58
C ARG A 80 21.26 -11.33 11.75
N ILE A 81 21.68 -10.10 12.00
CA ILE A 81 20.75 -8.97 12.10
C ILE A 81 20.10 -8.69 10.73
N ASP A 82 20.90 -8.75 9.65
CA ASP A 82 20.37 -8.66 8.28
C ASP A 82 19.34 -9.76 7.99
N ALA A 83 19.60 -11.00 8.39
CA ALA A 83 18.62 -12.08 8.29
C ALA A 83 17.34 -11.82 9.11
N SER A 84 17.46 -11.24 10.31
CA SER A 84 16.31 -10.86 11.13
C SER A 84 15.44 -9.78 10.46
N PHE A 85 16.05 -8.80 9.82
CA PHE A 85 15.33 -7.79 9.04
C PHE A 85 14.59 -8.41 7.84
N ARG A 86 15.19 -9.40 7.15
CA ARG A 86 14.54 -10.13 6.06
C ARG A 86 13.32 -10.90 6.57
N TRP A 87 13.44 -11.59 7.69
CA TRP A 87 12.30 -12.27 8.32
C TRP A 87 11.22 -11.27 8.75
N SER A 88 11.58 -10.15 9.32
CA SER A 88 10.63 -9.10 9.70
C SER A 88 9.88 -8.56 8.49
N MET A 89 10.59 -8.33 7.37
CA MET A 89 9.96 -7.88 6.13
C MET A 89 9.02 -8.95 5.54
N SER A 90 9.40 -10.22 5.60
CA SER A 90 8.54 -11.32 5.16
C SER A 90 7.24 -11.40 5.96
N TRP A 91 7.31 -11.26 7.29
CA TRP A 91 6.12 -11.22 8.16
C TRP A 91 5.27 -9.98 7.92
N PHE A 92 5.90 -8.84 7.67
CA PHE A 92 5.18 -7.63 7.30
C PHE A 92 4.41 -7.83 5.99
N ILE A 93 5.05 -8.33 4.92
CA ILE A 93 4.36 -8.63 3.65
C ILE A 93 3.25 -9.66 3.86
N PHE A 94 3.47 -10.69 4.69
CA PHE A 94 2.43 -11.67 5.00
C PHE A 94 1.21 -11.00 5.66
N SER A 95 1.39 -10.05 6.58
CA SER A 95 0.28 -9.30 7.18
C SER A 95 -0.50 -8.51 6.14
N GLU A 96 0.18 -7.91 5.17
CA GLU A 96 -0.46 -7.17 4.07
C GLU A 96 -1.20 -8.09 3.09
N VAL A 97 -0.67 -9.29 2.83
CA VAL A 97 -1.40 -10.33 2.08
C VAL A 97 -2.70 -10.70 2.79
N MET A 98 -2.67 -10.86 4.11
CA MET A 98 -3.88 -11.17 4.90
C MET A 98 -4.85 -9.99 4.91
N PHE A 99 -4.34 -8.75 4.97
CA PHE A 99 -5.16 -7.53 4.86
C PHE A 99 -5.95 -7.50 3.54
N PHE A 100 -5.29 -7.65 2.40
CA PHE A 100 -6.00 -7.73 1.11
C PHE A 100 -6.85 -8.99 1.00
N GLY A 101 -6.40 -10.10 1.53
CA GLY A 101 -7.17 -11.35 1.60
C GLY A 101 -8.52 -11.18 2.29
N ALA A 102 -8.59 -10.38 3.35
CA ALA A 102 -9.85 -10.05 4.03
C ALA A 102 -10.80 -9.27 3.11
N PHE A 103 -10.30 -8.28 2.36
CA PHE A 103 -11.14 -7.52 1.41
C PHE A 103 -11.60 -8.36 0.22
N PHE A 104 -10.71 -9.18 -0.35
CA PHE A 104 -11.11 -10.14 -1.39
C PHE A 104 -12.13 -11.15 -0.87
N GLY A 105 -11.96 -11.62 0.38
CA GLY A 105 -12.93 -12.47 1.06
C GLY A 105 -14.28 -11.80 1.27
N ALA A 106 -14.30 -10.53 1.65
CA ALA A 106 -15.52 -9.75 1.76
C ALA A 106 -16.23 -9.57 0.42
N LEU A 107 -15.49 -9.28 -0.66
CA LEU A 107 -16.02 -9.21 -2.01
C LEU A 107 -16.61 -10.56 -2.45
N TYR A 108 -15.88 -11.65 -2.22
CA TYR A 108 -16.32 -13.01 -2.51
C TYR A 108 -17.63 -13.33 -1.77
N TRP A 109 -17.66 -13.08 -0.47
CA TRP A 109 -18.84 -13.29 0.35
C TRP A 109 -20.06 -12.47 -0.14
N ALA A 110 -19.85 -11.18 -0.40
CA ALA A 110 -20.90 -10.31 -0.90
C ALA A 110 -21.50 -10.82 -2.21
N ARG A 111 -20.63 -11.19 -3.18
CA ARG A 111 -21.04 -11.60 -4.52
C ARG A 111 -21.69 -12.98 -4.55
N LEU A 112 -21.12 -13.97 -3.87
CA LEU A 112 -21.53 -15.38 -4.02
C LEU A 112 -22.46 -15.87 -2.91
N HIS A 113 -22.57 -15.17 -1.79
CA HIS A 113 -23.41 -15.57 -0.66
C HIS A 113 -24.44 -14.51 -0.28
N ALA A 114 -24.03 -13.28 0.02
CA ALA A 114 -24.95 -12.28 0.52
C ALA A 114 -26.01 -11.88 -0.52
N LEU A 115 -25.60 -11.59 -1.76
CA LEU A 115 -26.54 -11.20 -2.82
C LEU A 115 -27.54 -12.32 -3.17
N PRO A 116 -27.11 -13.56 -3.48
CA PRO A 116 -28.06 -14.65 -3.74
C PRO A 116 -28.99 -14.92 -2.58
N ASN A 117 -28.50 -14.85 -1.34
CA ASN A 117 -29.32 -15.04 -0.16
C ASN A 117 -30.42 -13.96 -0.03
N LEU A 118 -30.06 -12.68 -0.22
CA LEU A 118 -31.05 -11.58 -0.20
C LEU A 118 -32.10 -11.70 -1.33
N GLY A 119 -31.74 -12.27 -2.46
CA GLY A 119 -32.67 -12.55 -3.57
C GLY A 119 -33.46 -13.86 -3.45
N SER A 120 -33.30 -14.61 -2.35
CA SER A 120 -34.04 -15.85 -2.13
C SER A 120 -35.53 -15.59 -1.85
N LEU A 121 -36.36 -16.62 -2.11
CA LEU A 121 -37.79 -16.54 -1.87
C LEU A 121 -38.18 -16.19 -0.41
N GLU A 122 -37.37 -16.67 0.54
CA GLU A 122 -37.57 -16.38 1.97
C GLU A 122 -37.37 -14.89 2.26
N ASN A 123 -36.37 -14.27 1.63
CA ASN A 123 -36.08 -12.85 1.83
C ASN A 123 -36.94 -11.93 0.97
N ALA A 124 -37.61 -12.45 -0.08
CA ALA A 124 -38.52 -11.68 -0.93
C ALA A 124 -39.71 -11.07 -0.14
N VAL A 125 -40.08 -11.64 1.00
CA VAL A 125 -41.08 -11.08 1.90
C VAL A 125 -40.64 -9.76 2.53
N LEU A 126 -39.34 -9.64 2.83
CA LEU A 126 -38.74 -8.41 3.42
C LEU A 126 -38.24 -7.45 2.32
N TRP A 127 -37.78 -7.99 1.20
CA TRP A 127 -37.13 -7.26 0.13
C TRP A 127 -37.72 -7.61 -1.24
N PRO A 128 -39.02 -7.32 -1.51
CA PRO A 128 -39.74 -7.80 -2.69
C PRO A 128 -39.14 -7.30 -4.02
N ASP A 129 -38.52 -6.12 -4.02
CA ASP A 129 -37.94 -5.50 -5.24
C ASP A 129 -36.42 -5.76 -5.38
N PHE A 130 -35.83 -6.58 -4.50
CA PHE A 130 -34.40 -6.86 -4.57
C PHE A 130 -34.08 -7.81 -5.72
N LYS A 131 -33.14 -7.40 -6.55
CA LYS A 131 -32.59 -8.23 -7.64
C LYS A 131 -31.16 -8.64 -7.33
N ALA A 132 -30.94 -9.94 -7.20
CA ALA A 132 -29.60 -10.51 -6.96
C ALA A 132 -28.75 -10.50 -8.25
N VAL A 133 -28.34 -9.31 -8.70
CA VAL A 133 -27.53 -9.12 -9.89
C VAL A 133 -26.22 -8.49 -9.51
N TRP A 134 -25.13 -8.97 -10.08
CA TRP A 134 -23.82 -8.35 -9.99
C TRP A 134 -23.46 -7.66 -11.30
N PRO A 135 -22.89 -6.46 -11.30
CA PRO A 135 -22.58 -5.60 -10.15
C PRO A 135 -23.83 -5.02 -9.47
N SER A 136 -23.89 -5.13 -8.15
CA SER A 136 -25.05 -4.72 -7.36
C SER A 136 -24.93 -3.27 -6.92
N ALA A 137 -25.99 -2.49 -7.21
CA ALA A 137 -26.18 -1.16 -6.62
C ALA A 137 -26.53 -1.19 -5.14
N GLY A 138 -26.58 -2.40 -4.52
CA GLY A 138 -27.06 -2.56 -3.15
C GLY A 138 -28.55 -2.28 -3.07
N GLY A 139 -29.37 -3.22 -3.45
CA GLY A 139 -30.80 -3.32 -3.41
C GLY A 139 -31.58 -2.05 -3.17
N GLY A 140 -32.52 -1.76 -4.00
CA GLY A 140 -33.57 -0.82 -3.64
C GLY A 140 -34.28 -1.37 -2.40
N VAL A 141 -33.80 -1.02 -1.23
CA VAL A 141 -34.57 -1.19 -0.01
C VAL A 141 -35.70 -0.19 -0.10
N THR A 142 -36.86 -0.68 -0.51
CA THR A 142 -38.10 0.08 -0.44
C THR A 142 -38.27 0.54 0.99
N GLY A 143 -38.19 1.84 1.22
CA GLY A 143 -38.35 2.44 2.55
C GLY A 143 -37.10 3.10 3.15
N SER A 144 -35.96 3.05 2.53
CA SER A 144 -34.84 3.92 2.93
C SER A 144 -35.06 5.34 2.39
N PRO A 145 -35.19 6.38 3.23
CA PRO A 145 -35.38 7.76 2.75
C PRO A 145 -34.24 8.31 1.91
N ALA A 146 -33.09 7.66 1.97
CA ALA A 146 -31.90 7.96 1.18
C ALA A 146 -31.62 6.94 0.06
N GLY A 147 -32.54 6.03 -0.21
CA GLY A 147 -32.26 4.70 -0.75
C GLY A 147 -32.40 4.52 -2.23
N ILE A 148 -32.54 5.54 -3.04
CA ILE A 148 -32.40 5.35 -4.48
C ILE A 148 -30.92 5.55 -4.79
N VAL A 149 -30.15 4.45 -4.74
CA VAL A 149 -28.83 4.44 -5.37
C VAL A 149 -29.07 4.73 -6.85
N GLN A 150 -28.61 5.89 -7.29
CA GLN A 150 -28.75 6.27 -8.69
C GLN A 150 -28.01 5.25 -9.58
N PRO A 151 -28.53 4.97 -10.78
CA PRO A 151 -27.86 4.10 -11.73
C PRO A 151 -26.42 4.54 -11.94
N PHE A 152 -25.51 3.59 -11.94
CA PHE A 152 -24.09 3.81 -12.22
C PHE A 152 -23.62 2.83 -13.30
N SER A 153 -22.55 3.18 -13.99
CA SER A 153 -21.87 2.28 -14.93
C SER A 153 -20.56 1.81 -14.30
N THR A 154 -20.15 0.56 -14.59
CA THR A 154 -18.90 0.00 -14.13
C THR A 154 -17.74 0.41 -15.03
N ILE A 155 -16.52 0.43 -14.48
CA ILE A 155 -15.29 0.60 -15.25
C ILE A 155 -14.90 -0.78 -15.80
N GLY A 156 -14.88 -0.90 -17.14
CA GLY A 156 -14.39 -2.11 -17.80
C GLY A 156 -12.86 -2.21 -17.78
N PRO A 157 -12.30 -3.40 -18.09
CA PRO A 157 -10.85 -3.62 -18.06
C PRO A 157 -10.09 -2.78 -19.12
N TRP A 158 -10.75 -2.28 -20.17
CA TRP A 158 -10.17 -1.50 -21.26
C TRP A 158 -10.65 -0.06 -21.24
N PRO A 159 -9.82 0.94 -21.65
CA PRO A 159 -8.38 0.86 -21.91
C PRO A 159 -7.53 1.14 -20.68
N LEU A 160 -8.03 1.94 -19.71
CA LEU A 160 -7.26 2.52 -18.62
C LEU A 160 -6.69 1.47 -17.64
N PRO A 161 -7.49 0.50 -17.11
CA PRO A 161 -6.95 -0.49 -16.18
C PRO A 161 -5.89 -1.39 -16.81
N THR A 162 -6.01 -1.69 -18.11
CA THR A 162 -4.99 -2.45 -18.84
C THR A 162 -3.70 -1.65 -18.99
N VAL A 163 -3.77 -0.37 -19.33
CA VAL A 163 -2.59 0.50 -19.40
C VAL A 163 -1.92 0.59 -18.03
N ASN A 164 -2.69 0.76 -16.96
CA ASN A 164 -2.18 0.76 -15.60
C ASN A 164 -1.50 -0.55 -15.23
N THR A 165 -2.06 -1.68 -15.63
CA THR A 165 -1.45 -2.99 -15.43
C THR A 165 -0.09 -3.08 -16.12
N LEU A 166 0.00 -2.65 -17.38
CA LEU A 166 1.26 -2.64 -18.11
C LEU A 166 2.30 -1.71 -17.47
N LEU A 167 1.90 -0.52 -17.01
CA LEU A 167 2.79 0.42 -16.31
C LEU A 167 3.38 -0.22 -15.05
N LEU A 168 2.54 -0.82 -14.24
CA LEU A 168 2.97 -1.39 -12.96
C LEU A 168 3.87 -2.61 -13.16
N LEU A 169 3.49 -3.55 -14.01
CA LEU A 169 4.32 -4.72 -14.35
C LEU A 169 5.66 -4.33 -14.97
N THR A 170 5.66 -3.34 -15.87
CA THR A 170 6.90 -2.82 -16.45
C THR A 170 7.78 -2.20 -15.35
N SER A 171 7.19 -1.52 -14.38
CA SER A 171 7.94 -0.96 -13.25
C SER A 171 8.59 -2.05 -12.39
N GLY A 172 7.93 -3.18 -12.19
CA GLY A 172 8.50 -4.35 -11.52
C GLY A 172 9.70 -4.94 -12.27
N VAL A 173 9.62 -5.01 -13.61
CA VAL A 173 10.76 -5.43 -14.45
C VAL A 173 11.94 -4.45 -14.34
N THR A 174 11.67 -3.15 -14.45
CA THR A 174 12.74 -2.13 -14.33
C THR A 174 13.41 -2.14 -12.95
N LEU A 175 12.65 -2.40 -11.89
CA LEU A 175 13.18 -2.56 -10.53
C LEU A 175 14.09 -3.79 -10.43
N THR A 176 13.69 -4.91 -11.03
CA THR A 176 14.50 -6.14 -11.07
C THR A 176 15.81 -5.91 -11.81
N ILE A 177 15.79 -5.19 -12.94
CA ILE A 177 17.01 -4.81 -13.68
C ILE A 177 17.90 -3.90 -12.82
N ALA A 178 17.30 -2.95 -12.08
CA ALA A 178 18.03 -2.09 -11.16
C ALA A 178 18.75 -2.90 -10.07
N HIS A 179 18.08 -3.93 -9.52
CA HIS A 179 18.64 -4.81 -8.51
C HIS A 179 19.84 -5.61 -9.04
N HIS A 180 19.73 -6.20 -10.22
CA HIS A 180 20.85 -6.90 -10.86
C HIS A 180 22.02 -5.96 -11.15
N ALA A 181 21.76 -4.73 -11.58
CA ALA A 181 22.79 -3.72 -11.79
C ALA A 181 23.49 -3.31 -10.48
N LEU A 182 22.76 -3.27 -9.36
CA LEU A 182 23.32 -3.01 -8.03
C LEU A 182 24.28 -4.14 -7.61
N ILE A 183 23.85 -5.39 -7.74
CA ILE A 183 24.69 -6.56 -7.43
C ILE A 183 25.96 -6.58 -8.30
N ALA A 184 25.84 -6.19 -9.57
CA ALA A 184 26.99 -6.05 -10.48
C ALA A 184 27.88 -4.82 -10.20
N GLY A 185 27.58 -4.03 -9.18
CA GLY A 185 28.34 -2.83 -8.80
C GLY A 185 28.19 -1.64 -9.77
N ASN A 186 27.22 -1.68 -10.70
CA ASN A 186 27.03 -0.62 -11.68
C ASN A 186 26.02 0.43 -11.18
N ARG A 187 26.51 1.34 -10.35
CA ARG A 187 25.71 2.38 -9.72
C ARG A 187 24.95 3.27 -10.71
N ALA A 188 25.55 3.66 -11.81
CA ALA A 188 24.91 4.55 -12.78
C ALA A 188 23.68 3.88 -13.41
N LYS A 189 23.81 2.61 -13.83
CA LYS A 189 22.68 1.83 -14.34
C LYS A 189 21.60 1.63 -13.27
N THR A 190 21.98 1.29 -12.05
CA THR A 190 21.04 1.11 -10.93
C THR A 190 20.20 2.37 -10.72
N VAL A 191 20.83 3.53 -10.60
CA VAL A 191 20.12 4.81 -10.39
C VAL A 191 19.21 5.14 -11.57
N GLY A 192 19.67 4.94 -12.81
CA GLY A 192 18.85 5.20 -14.00
C GLY A 192 17.58 4.33 -14.05
N TRP A 193 17.69 3.03 -13.81
CA TRP A 193 16.54 2.12 -13.76
C TRP A 193 15.61 2.40 -12.59
N MET A 194 16.15 2.80 -11.43
CA MET A 194 15.35 3.19 -10.28
C MET A 194 14.51 4.44 -10.55
N TRP A 195 15.07 5.46 -11.21
CA TRP A 195 14.29 6.63 -11.60
C TRP A 195 13.18 6.28 -12.60
N LEU A 196 13.43 5.38 -13.53
CA LEU A 196 12.40 4.90 -14.44
C LEU A 196 11.29 4.17 -13.68
N THR A 197 11.64 3.32 -12.70
CA THR A 197 10.66 2.63 -11.85
C THR A 197 9.79 3.62 -11.08
N VAL A 198 10.40 4.63 -10.44
CA VAL A 198 9.66 5.68 -9.71
C VAL A 198 8.73 6.46 -10.64
N LEU A 199 9.20 6.80 -11.85
CA LEU A 199 8.38 7.50 -12.84
C LEU A 199 7.18 6.67 -13.29
N LEU A 200 7.37 5.37 -13.58
CA LEU A 200 6.29 4.47 -13.95
C LEU A 200 5.27 4.32 -12.82
N GLY A 201 5.72 4.21 -11.56
CA GLY A 201 4.84 4.17 -10.39
C GLY A 201 4.06 5.47 -10.19
N ALA A 202 4.70 6.62 -10.38
CA ALA A 202 4.02 7.92 -10.33
C ALA A 202 2.98 8.07 -11.45
N THR A 203 3.30 7.58 -12.66
CA THR A 203 2.38 7.59 -13.81
C THR A 203 1.17 6.70 -13.53
N PHE A 204 1.38 5.50 -12.96
CA PHE A 204 0.27 4.63 -12.51
C PHE A 204 -0.68 5.37 -11.57
N LEU A 205 -0.16 6.05 -10.54
CA LEU A 205 -0.99 6.83 -9.60
C LEU A 205 -1.73 7.96 -10.30
N GLY A 206 -1.13 8.63 -11.27
CA GLY A 206 -1.77 9.67 -12.07
C GLY A 206 -2.94 9.12 -12.90
N VAL A 207 -2.75 7.98 -13.56
CA VAL A 207 -3.81 7.31 -14.33
C VAL A 207 -4.93 6.81 -13.41
N GLN A 208 -4.59 6.27 -12.22
CA GLN A 208 -5.58 5.84 -11.23
C GLN A 208 -6.41 7.01 -10.70
N ALA A 209 -5.78 8.16 -10.45
CA ALA A 209 -6.49 9.36 -10.02
C ALA A 209 -7.44 9.88 -11.13
N TYR A 210 -7.01 9.83 -12.38
CA TYR A 210 -7.85 10.16 -13.53
C TYR A 210 -9.04 9.18 -13.66
N GLU A 211 -8.80 7.87 -13.51
CA GLU A 211 -9.85 6.84 -13.52
C GLU A 211 -10.90 7.10 -12.42
N TYR A 212 -10.46 7.47 -11.21
CA TYR A 212 -11.39 7.81 -10.13
C TYR A 212 -12.20 9.08 -10.43
N SER A 213 -11.57 10.10 -11.01
CA SER A 213 -12.29 11.30 -11.45
C SER A 213 -13.37 10.95 -12.47
N HIS A 214 -13.04 10.14 -13.48
CA HIS A 214 -13.99 9.65 -14.49
C HIS A 214 -15.11 8.80 -13.84
N ALA A 215 -14.78 7.93 -12.89
CA ALA A 215 -15.78 7.13 -12.17
C ALA A 215 -16.82 7.99 -11.45
N TYR A 216 -16.36 9.04 -10.76
CA TYR A 216 -17.24 9.93 -10.01
C TYR A 216 -18.06 10.88 -10.89
N SER A 217 -17.46 11.45 -11.95
CA SER A 217 -18.11 12.46 -12.80
C SER A 217 -19.01 11.84 -13.89
N ASP A 218 -18.51 10.84 -14.60
CA ASP A 218 -19.15 10.38 -15.84
C ASP A 218 -19.93 9.08 -15.64
N LEU A 219 -19.48 8.21 -14.74
CA LEU A 219 -20.10 6.90 -14.50
C LEU A 219 -21.04 6.89 -13.28
N ASN A 220 -21.08 7.99 -12.51
CA ASN A 220 -21.79 8.07 -11.23
C ASN A 220 -21.44 6.92 -10.26
N LEU A 221 -20.26 6.29 -10.45
CA LEU A 221 -19.75 5.24 -9.58
C LEU A 221 -19.01 5.88 -8.41
N LYS A 222 -19.55 5.73 -7.21
CA LYS A 222 -19.06 6.36 -5.97
C LYS A 222 -18.92 5.32 -4.88
N LEU A 223 -18.22 5.66 -3.82
CA LEU A 223 -18.12 4.82 -2.62
C LEU A 223 -19.51 4.46 -2.07
N SER A 224 -20.49 5.35 -2.23
CA SER A 224 -21.89 5.18 -1.83
C SER A 224 -22.75 4.44 -2.85
N SER A 225 -22.20 4.00 -3.99
CA SER A 225 -22.95 3.29 -5.03
C SER A 225 -23.22 1.80 -4.69
N GLY A 226 -23.58 1.53 -3.46
CA GLY A 226 -23.94 0.20 -2.97
C GLY A 226 -22.74 -0.73 -2.76
N THR A 227 -22.99 -2.03 -2.75
CA THR A 227 -21.97 -3.05 -2.43
C THR A 227 -20.84 -3.08 -3.44
N PHE A 228 -21.15 -2.92 -4.73
CA PHE A 228 -20.11 -2.87 -5.76
C PHE A 228 -19.21 -1.64 -5.59
N GLY A 229 -19.80 -0.43 -5.49
CA GLY A 229 -19.03 0.81 -5.33
C GLY A 229 -18.15 0.77 -4.06
N SER A 230 -18.71 0.33 -2.94
CA SER A 230 -17.97 0.21 -1.67
C SER A 230 -16.78 -0.74 -1.81
N THR A 231 -16.98 -1.94 -2.32
CA THR A 231 -15.91 -2.95 -2.46
C THR A 231 -14.88 -2.53 -3.50
N PHE A 232 -15.32 -1.93 -4.62
CA PHE A 232 -14.42 -1.39 -5.65
C PHE A 232 -13.47 -0.35 -5.08
N PHE A 233 -14.00 0.72 -4.47
CA PHE A 233 -13.15 1.81 -3.96
C PHE A 233 -12.34 1.41 -2.72
N MET A 234 -12.85 0.50 -1.87
CA MET A 234 -12.06 0.00 -0.75
C MET A 234 -10.85 -0.81 -1.24
N LEU A 235 -11.05 -1.77 -2.13
CA LEU A 235 -9.97 -2.61 -2.67
C LEU A 235 -8.96 -1.79 -3.48
N THR A 236 -9.43 -1.06 -4.50
CA THR A 236 -8.54 -0.29 -5.37
C THR A 236 -7.94 0.93 -4.67
N GLY A 237 -8.64 1.55 -3.72
CA GLY A 237 -8.17 2.69 -2.95
C GLY A 237 -7.08 2.30 -1.94
N PHE A 238 -7.24 1.22 -1.19
CA PHE A 238 -6.16 0.72 -0.34
C PHE A 238 -4.96 0.27 -1.16
N HIS A 239 -5.20 -0.37 -2.31
CA HIS A 239 -4.10 -0.70 -3.22
C HIS A 239 -3.38 0.57 -3.70
N GLY A 240 -4.09 1.59 -4.15
CA GLY A 240 -3.51 2.87 -4.57
C GLY A 240 -2.70 3.54 -3.46
N PHE A 241 -3.15 3.45 -2.20
CA PHE A 241 -2.39 3.91 -1.04
C PHE A 241 -1.09 3.12 -0.86
N HIS A 242 -1.10 1.79 -1.02
CA HIS A 242 0.11 0.96 -0.95
C HIS A 242 1.08 1.26 -2.11
N VAL A 243 0.57 1.50 -3.33
CA VAL A 243 1.40 1.96 -4.45
C VAL A 243 2.06 3.30 -4.14
N PHE A 244 1.31 4.24 -3.57
CA PHE A 244 1.85 5.54 -3.18
C PHE A 244 2.96 5.42 -2.14
N VAL A 245 2.75 4.65 -1.07
CA VAL A 245 3.78 4.37 -0.04
C VAL A 245 4.99 3.68 -0.66
N GLY A 246 4.78 2.65 -1.48
CA GLY A 246 5.85 1.94 -2.18
C GLY A 246 6.65 2.85 -3.11
N MET A 247 6.00 3.71 -3.87
CA MET A 247 6.65 4.71 -4.73
C MET A 247 7.51 5.68 -3.91
N LEU A 248 7.01 6.14 -2.74
CA LEU A 248 7.82 6.96 -1.84
C LEU A 248 9.03 6.19 -1.28
N MET A 249 8.85 4.92 -0.90
CA MET A 249 9.98 4.06 -0.48
C MET A 249 11.03 3.97 -1.59
N LEU A 250 10.64 3.67 -2.82
CA LEU A 250 11.54 3.59 -3.97
C LEU A 250 12.23 4.93 -4.26
N LEU A 251 11.52 6.04 -4.12
CA LEU A 251 12.09 7.39 -4.25
C LEU A 251 13.21 7.61 -3.23
N PHE A 252 12.96 7.33 -1.94
CA PHE A 252 13.98 7.47 -0.89
C PHE A 252 15.17 6.53 -1.10
N ILE A 253 14.92 5.30 -1.53
CA ILE A 253 15.99 4.34 -1.89
C ILE A 253 16.82 4.88 -3.07
N THR A 254 16.19 5.46 -4.09
CA THR A 254 16.88 6.06 -5.24
C THR A 254 17.79 7.22 -4.81
N LEU A 255 17.31 8.10 -3.93
CA LEU A 255 18.12 9.20 -3.38
C LEU A 255 19.30 8.68 -2.54
N ARG A 256 19.10 7.59 -1.79
CA ARG A 256 20.19 6.94 -1.04
C ARG A 256 21.22 6.26 -1.97
N LEU A 257 20.77 5.64 -3.07
CA LEU A 257 21.64 5.10 -4.10
C LEU A 257 22.52 6.18 -4.73
N GLN A 258 21.96 7.35 -5.01
CA GLN A 258 22.73 8.50 -5.52
C GLN A 258 23.82 8.96 -4.54
N LYS A 259 23.59 8.82 -3.24
CA LYS A 259 24.58 9.13 -2.20
C LYS A 259 25.61 8.02 -1.96
N GLY A 260 25.40 6.82 -2.52
CA GLY A 260 26.30 5.68 -2.39
C GLY A 260 26.16 4.87 -1.12
N HIS A 261 25.00 4.91 -0.49
CA HIS A 261 24.75 4.23 0.79
C HIS A 261 24.61 2.70 0.64
N PHE A 262 24.45 2.17 -0.56
CA PHE A 262 24.30 0.73 -0.81
C PHE A 262 25.51 0.14 -1.53
N THR A 263 25.89 -1.06 -1.10
CA THR A 263 26.92 -1.89 -1.74
C THR A 263 26.31 -3.23 -2.17
N PRO A 264 27.00 -3.98 -3.08
CA PRO A 264 26.53 -5.32 -3.46
C PRO A 264 26.30 -6.25 -2.27
N GLU A 265 27.04 -6.10 -1.17
CA GLU A 265 26.98 -6.94 0.02
C GLU A 265 26.01 -6.43 1.08
N ARG A 266 25.66 -5.13 1.05
CA ARG A 266 24.82 -4.47 2.07
C ARG A 266 23.77 -3.59 1.40
N HIS A 267 22.63 -4.20 1.05
CA HIS A 267 21.56 -3.51 0.36
C HIS A 267 20.15 -3.96 0.80
N PHE A 268 20.00 -4.50 2.02
CA PHE A 268 18.70 -4.97 2.50
C PHE A 268 17.59 -3.92 2.37
N GLY A 269 17.88 -2.64 2.65
CA GLY A 269 16.88 -1.58 2.49
C GLY A 269 16.34 -1.45 1.06
N PHE A 270 17.18 -1.73 0.05
CA PHE A 270 16.75 -1.83 -1.36
C PHE A 270 15.88 -3.08 -1.58
N GLU A 271 16.33 -4.24 -1.11
CA GLU A 271 15.59 -5.50 -1.27
C GLU A 271 14.23 -5.44 -0.58
N GLY A 272 14.14 -4.89 0.63
CA GLY A 272 12.88 -4.74 1.34
C GLY A 272 11.89 -3.87 0.57
N ALA A 273 12.34 -2.75 0.01
CA ALA A 273 11.50 -1.92 -0.85
C ALA A 273 11.09 -2.63 -2.14
N ALA A 274 12.00 -3.43 -2.75
CA ALA A 274 11.69 -4.22 -3.93
C ALA A 274 10.66 -5.33 -3.64
N TRP A 275 10.77 -6.01 -2.53
CA TRP A 275 9.78 -7.01 -2.11
C TRP A 275 8.40 -6.40 -1.91
N TYR A 276 8.35 -5.24 -1.26
CA TYR A 276 7.09 -4.51 -1.08
C TYR A 276 6.47 -4.12 -2.42
N TRP A 277 7.27 -3.61 -3.36
CA TRP A 277 6.79 -3.22 -4.69
C TRP A 277 6.25 -4.41 -5.48
N HIS A 278 6.96 -5.54 -5.51
CA HIS A 278 6.47 -6.74 -6.18
C HIS A 278 5.22 -7.32 -5.51
N PHE A 279 5.09 -7.22 -4.19
CA PHE A 279 3.85 -7.57 -3.50
C PHE A 279 2.69 -6.72 -4.01
N VAL A 280 2.87 -5.41 -4.13
CA VAL A 280 1.85 -4.49 -4.66
C VAL A 280 1.49 -4.84 -6.11
N ASP A 281 2.47 -5.19 -6.96
CA ASP A 281 2.23 -5.67 -8.34
C ASP A 281 1.30 -6.89 -8.37
N VAL A 282 1.56 -7.88 -7.50
CA VAL A 282 0.77 -9.12 -7.43
C VAL A 282 -0.66 -8.83 -6.97
N VAL A 283 -0.84 -7.96 -5.96
CA VAL A 283 -2.17 -7.55 -5.51
C VAL A 283 -2.94 -6.87 -6.63
N TRP A 284 -2.28 -5.99 -7.42
CA TRP A 284 -2.91 -5.34 -8.57
C TRP A 284 -3.42 -6.33 -9.61
N LEU A 285 -2.63 -7.37 -9.94
CA LEU A 285 -3.10 -8.41 -10.86
C LEU A 285 -4.36 -9.11 -10.34
N GLY A 286 -4.43 -9.40 -9.05
CA GLY A 286 -5.63 -9.91 -8.41
C GLY A 286 -6.83 -8.96 -8.57
N LEU A 287 -6.63 -7.67 -8.33
CA LEU A 287 -7.66 -6.64 -8.51
C LEU A 287 -8.10 -6.53 -9.95
N TYR A 288 -7.16 -6.47 -10.88
CA TYR A 288 -7.45 -6.38 -12.30
C TYR A 288 -8.34 -7.54 -12.78
N ILE A 289 -8.02 -8.78 -12.37
CA ILE A 289 -8.79 -9.96 -12.76
C ILE A 289 -10.15 -10.01 -12.05
N VAL A 290 -10.19 -9.75 -10.74
CA VAL A 290 -11.40 -10.02 -9.93
C VAL A 290 -12.39 -8.86 -9.94
N VAL A 291 -11.90 -7.61 -10.11
CA VAL A 291 -12.74 -6.41 -9.97
C VAL A 291 -13.11 -5.80 -11.32
N TYR A 292 -12.20 -5.78 -12.32
CA TYR A 292 -12.45 -5.11 -13.60
C TYR A 292 -13.03 -6.05 -14.68
N TRP A 293 -12.87 -7.36 -14.52
CA TRP A 293 -13.44 -8.34 -15.46
C TRP A 293 -14.80 -8.91 -15.00
N THR A 294 -15.50 -8.18 -14.17
CA THR A 294 -16.79 -8.63 -13.60
C THR A 294 -18.00 -8.01 -14.27
#